data_6717f7b072a1ab9fef851a7ce28d3852
#
_entry.id   6717f7b072a1ab9fef851a7ce28d3852
#
_cell.length_a   1.000
_cell.length_b   1.000
_cell.length_c   1.000
_cell.angle_alpha   90.00
_cell.angle_beta   90.00
_cell.angle_gamma   90.00
#
_symmetry.space_group_name_H-M   'P 1'
#
loop_
_entity.id
_entity.type
_entity.pdbx_description
1 polymer ?
#
loop_
_entity_poly.entity_id
_entity_poly.type
_entity_poly.pdbx_seq_one_letter_code
_entity_poly.pdbx_strand_id
1 'polypeptide(L)'
;MNRQLKPLVQKTSNEITRFILNALQSNEIDPKDQFISATIVGDYGSGKTQMLMYAKSLLNGVRDSESRLKPYTIYIDNPGGSIQEFIGNVIGKIGEENVRKYVWNHIIKTIQNSPEIKEQLKPYEPNSAVLFNEMKDSLNPYAEVNTTSYKQFLDVFIRNMNLQKKRKFDDLFSNIVQTILNVDTNNSTTVAYYFYEFISADFGINKTWEALTSGKLKQMDGKEAEAIRYIVKLLKREGFTHVFILVDEFEDLTAGRLSKAQQDNYIHNLRILLDQHREWCLLFAINPHALERLQVLSPPLADRVLVRRIVIDNLSNEEVKNVYTTYLSFAKYQRELPFTDEAIEYIREANDGNLRRVLKSAYALFEAAADQREATLDKDFVETNMPTF
;
A
#
# COMPACT_ATOMS: atom_id res chain seq x y z
N MET A 1 7.96 -4.77 19.21
CA MET A 1 9.43 -4.63 19.12
C MET A 1 9.80 -4.42 17.66
N ASN A 2 9.82 -3.14 17.20
CA ASN A 2 10.16 -2.78 15.82
C ASN A 2 11.69 -2.95 15.63
N ARG A 3 12.10 -4.14 15.18
CA ARG A 3 13.46 -4.30 14.66
C ARG A 3 13.50 -3.57 13.32
N GLN A 4 14.17 -2.42 13.26
CA GLN A 4 14.48 -1.76 12.01
C GLN A 4 15.24 -2.77 11.14
N LEU A 5 14.64 -3.11 10.00
CA LEU A 5 15.33 -3.91 8.98
C LEU A 5 16.55 -3.12 8.51
N LYS A 6 17.77 -3.58 8.88
CA LYS A 6 18.99 -3.01 8.30
C LYS A 6 19.00 -3.35 6.81
N PRO A 7 19.27 -2.39 5.94
CA PRO A 7 19.36 -2.66 4.51
C PRO A 7 20.56 -3.56 4.23
N LEU A 8 20.32 -4.65 3.49
CA LEU A 8 21.37 -5.59 3.08
C LEU A 8 22.22 -5.02 1.94
N VAL A 9 21.66 -4.15 1.11
CA VAL A 9 22.32 -3.49 -0.02
C VAL A 9 22.32 -1.98 0.23
N GLN A 10 23.46 -1.44 0.66
CA GLN A 10 23.58 -0.05 1.14
C GLN A 10 23.25 0.99 0.04
N LYS A 11 23.76 0.78 -1.17
CA LYS A 11 23.55 1.69 -2.30
C LYS A 11 22.06 1.84 -2.62
N THR A 12 21.37 0.72 -2.83
CA THR A 12 19.95 0.70 -3.17
C THR A 12 19.09 1.28 -2.04
N SER A 13 19.41 1.01 -0.79
CA SER A 13 18.69 1.57 0.35
C SER A 13 18.85 3.09 0.46
N ASN A 14 20.03 3.62 0.13
CA ASN A 14 20.26 5.07 0.08
C ASN A 14 19.43 5.72 -1.03
N GLU A 15 19.31 5.08 -2.19
CA GLU A 15 18.48 5.59 -3.29
C GLU A 15 16.99 5.58 -2.93
N ILE A 16 16.49 4.53 -2.27
CA ILE A 16 15.12 4.45 -1.76
C ILE A 16 14.88 5.54 -0.71
N THR A 17 15.80 5.70 0.24
CA THR A 17 15.71 6.76 1.26
C THR A 17 15.63 8.14 0.60
N ARG A 18 16.48 8.40 -0.39
CA ARG A 18 16.48 9.66 -1.14
C ARG A 18 15.17 9.85 -1.93
N PHE A 19 14.61 8.79 -2.51
CA PHE A 19 13.31 8.85 -3.17
C PHE A 19 12.21 9.24 -2.19
N ILE A 20 12.14 8.57 -1.04
CA ILE A 20 11.13 8.83 -0.01
C ILE A 20 11.25 10.27 0.52
N LEU A 21 12.46 10.73 0.84
CA LEU A 21 12.67 12.10 1.31
C LEU A 21 12.22 13.14 0.28
N ASN A 22 12.57 12.95 -0.98
CA ASN A 22 12.13 13.84 -2.06
C ASN A 22 10.60 13.84 -2.20
N ALA A 23 9.96 12.66 -2.09
CA ALA A 23 8.51 12.55 -2.17
C ALA A 23 7.82 13.25 -0.99
N LEU A 24 8.37 13.15 0.22
CA LEU A 24 7.84 13.80 1.41
C LEU A 24 8.03 15.32 1.39
N GLN A 25 9.09 15.81 0.75
CA GLN A 25 9.38 17.25 0.61
C GLN A 25 8.57 17.93 -0.51
N SER A 26 8.09 17.17 -1.50
CA SER A 26 7.35 17.74 -2.65
C SER A 26 6.04 18.40 -2.28
N ASN A 27 5.48 18.10 -1.10
CA ASN A 27 4.27 18.74 -0.57
C ASN A 27 4.42 20.23 -0.26
N GLU A 28 5.65 20.73 -0.09
CA GLU A 28 5.88 22.14 0.25
C GLU A 28 5.84 23.05 -0.98
N ILE A 29 5.96 22.48 -2.18
CA ILE A 29 6.12 23.24 -3.43
C ILE A 29 4.82 23.35 -4.24
N ASP A 30 4.08 22.26 -4.45
CA ASP A 30 2.72 22.28 -5.05
C ASP A 30 1.93 21.01 -4.65
N PRO A 31 0.80 21.17 -3.93
CA PRO A 31 -0.06 20.03 -3.56
C PRO A 31 -0.64 19.25 -4.75
N LYS A 32 -0.59 19.82 -5.95
CA LYS A 32 -1.12 19.21 -7.17
C LYS A 32 -0.12 18.31 -7.89
N ASP A 33 1.18 18.47 -7.64
CA ASP A 33 2.25 17.70 -8.29
C ASP A 33 2.93 16.69 -7.37
N GLN A 34 2.15 16.01 -6.55
CA GLN A 34 2.65 14.98 -5.59
C GLN A 34 2.95 13.63 -6.25
N PHE A 35 2.65 13.47 -7.53
CA PHE A 35 2.95 12.21 -8.21
C PHE A 35 4.45 12.03 -8.39
N ILE A 36 5.01 11.19 -7.56
CA ILE A 36 6.39 10.72 -7.71
C ILE A 36 6.33 9.20 -7.82
N SER A 37 6.83 8.67 -8.92
CA SER A 37 6.99 7.23 -9.09
C SER A 37 8.45 6.85 -9.18
N ALA A 38 8.76 5.65 -8.67
CA ALA A 38 10.04 5.01 -8.85
C ALA A 38 9.84 3.51 -9.07
N THR A 39 10.81 2.89 -9.73
CA THR A 39 10.79 1.46 -9.99
C THR A 39 12.07 0.81 -9.51
N ILE A 40 11.94 -0.14 -8.61
CA ILE A 40 13.01 -1.03 -8.16
C ILE A 40 13.16 -2.12 -9.20
N VAL A 41 14.33 -2.18 -9.82
CA VAL A 41 14.65 -3.17 -10.87
C VAL A 41 15.71 -4.11 -10.34
N GLY A 42 15.46 -5.40 -10.40
CA GLY A 42 16.41 -6.42 -9.96
C GLY A 42 15.96 -7.82 -10.35
N ASP A 43 16.90 -8.73 -10.48
CA ASP A 43 16.63 -10.11 -10.86
C ASP A 43 15.78 -10.86 -9.83
N TYR A 44 15.31 -12.03 -10.21
CA TYR A 44 14.60 -12.89 -9.27
C TYR A 44 15.51 -13.29 -8.11
N GLY A 45 15.07 -13.02 -6.89
CA GLY A 45 15.85 -13.27 -5.68
C GLY A 45 16.87 -12.21 -5.31
N SER A 46 16.96 -11.08 -6.03
CA SER A 46 17.85 -9.96 -5.71
C SER A 46 17.49 -9.18 -4.43
N GLY A 47 16.25 -9.36 -3.92
CA GLY A 47 15.79 -8.66 -2.71
C GLY A 47 14.79 -7.52 -2.96
N LYS A 48 14.13 -7.45 -4.13
CA LYS A 48 13.11 -6.42 -4.46
C LYS A 48 12.07 -6.24 -3.35
N THR A 49 11.42 -7.34 -2.95
CA THR A 49 10.44 -7.35 -1.85
C THR A 49 11.02 -6.78 -0.55
N GLN A 50 12.27 -7.13 -0.23
CA GLN A 50 12.95 -6.63 0.96
C GLN A 50 13.15 -5.12 0.90
N MET A 51 13.48 -4.58 -0.27
CA MET A 51 13.62 -3.13 -0.47
C MET A 51 12.27 -2.40 -0.35
N LEU A 52 11.17 -2.99 -0.82
CA LEU A 52 9.82 -2.47 -0.58
C LEU A 52 9.46 -2.48 0.92
N MET A 53 9.80 -3.56 1.64
CA MET A 53 9.59 -3.64 3.09
C MET A 53 10.46 -2.63 3.86
N TYR A 54 11.68 -2.39 3.40
CA TYR A 54 12.53 -1.33 3.93
C TYR A 54 11.90 0.06 3.73
N ALA A 55 11.40 0.36 2.52
CA ALA A 55 10.67 1.58 2.23
C ALA A 55 9.44 1.76 3.15
N LYS A 56 8.65 0.69 3.33
CA LYS A 56 7.51 0.66 4.26
C LYS A 56 7.92 0.96 5.69
N SER A 57 9.04 0.38 6.15
CA SER A 57 9.55 0.61 7.51
C SER A 57 9.98 2.06 7.72
N LEU A 58 10.66 2.68 6.74
CA LEU A 58 11.04 4.09 6.80
C LEU A 58 9.81 5.00 6.87
N LEU A 59 8.83 4.78 6.00
CA LEU A 59 7.59 5.57 5.97
C LEU A 59 6.80 5.46 7.27
N ASN A 60 6.70 4.25 7.84
CA ASN A 60 6.08 4.04 9.13
C ASN A 60 6.86 4.75 10.25
N GLY A 61 8.19 4.73 10.21
CA GLY A 61 9.04 5.47 11.17
C GLY A 61 8.79 6.98 11.11
N VAL A 62 8.62 7.55 9.92
CA VAL A 62 8.24 8.97 9.75
C VAL A 62 6.85 9.23 10.31
N ARG A 63 5.88 8.38 10.00
CA ARG A 63 4.49 8.51 10.47
C ARG A 63 4.42 8.50 12.01
N ASP A 64 5.15 7.60 12.63
CA ASP A 64 5.10 7.35 14.08
C ASP A 64 6.00 8.33 14.87
N SER A 65 6.79 9.15 14.17
CA SER A 65 7.62 10.20 14.76
C SER A 65 6.79 11.44 15.17
N GLU A 66 7.40 12.39 15.88
CA GLU A 66 6.81 13.69 16.20
C GLU A 66 6.72 14.63 14.98
N SER A 67 7.13 14.19 13.81
CA SER A 67 7.04 14.95 12.57
C SER A 67 5.59 15.34 12.23
N ARG A 68 5.43 16.50 11.57
CA ARG A 68 4.15 16.88 10.97
C ARG A 68 3.75 16.03 9.78
N LEU A 69 4.70 15.26 9.23
CA LEU A 69 4.49 14.37 8.10
C LEU A 69 3.88 13.06 8.57
N LYS A 70 2.72 12.72 8.03
CA LYS A 70 1.98 11.50 8.37
C LYS A 70 1.69 10.67 7.11
N PRO A 71 2.71 10.00 6.53
CA PRO A 71 2.49 9.17 5.34
C PRO A 71 1.64 7.94 5.66
N TYR A 72 0.72 7.62 4.75
CA TYR A 72 -0.03 6.36 4.75
C TYR A 72 0.60 5.42 3.72
N THR A 73 0.94 4.21 4.13
CA THR A 73 1.65 3.25 3.27
C THR A 73 0.78 2.02 3.02
N ILE A 74 0.51 1.75 1.75
CA ILE A 74 -0.22 0.58 1.27
C ILE A 74 0.79 -0.32 0.54
N TYR A 75 0.92 -1.57 0.98
CA TYR A 75 1.75 -2.56 0.30
C TYR A 75 0.87 -3.59 -0.38
N ILE A 76 1.10 -3.77 -1.67
CA ILE A 76 0.42 -4.73 -2.54
C ILE A 76 1.44 -5.76 -2.97
N ASP A 77 1.21 -7.00 -2.60
CA ASP A 77 2.04 -8.16 -2.91
C ASP A 77 1.88 -8.65 -4.36
N ASN A 78 0.72 -8.39 -4.96
CA ASN A 78 0.45 -8.70 -6.36
C ASN A 78 -0.53 -7.66 -6.94
N PRO A 79 -0.24 -7.04 -8.09
CA PRO A 79 -1.11 -6.02 -8.70
C PRO A 79 -2.44 -6.57 -9.24
N GLY A 80 -2.59 -7.90 -9.35
CA GLY A 80 -3.76 -8.54 -9.94
C GLY A 80 -3.72 -8.58 -11.46
N GLY A 81 -4.77 -9.18 -12.04
CA GLY A 81 -4.92 -9.37 -13.50
C GLY A 81 -5.74 -8.27 -14.19
N SER A 82 -6.22 -7.28 -13.46
CA SER A 82 -7.01 -6.17 -14.00
C SER A 82 -6.88 -4.92 -13.15
N ILE A 83 -7.28 -3.77 -13.70
CA ILE A 83 -7.31 -2.52 -12.94
C ILE A 83 -8.30 -2.58 -11.77
N GLN A 84 -9.40 -3.31 -11.92
CA GLN A 84 -10.38 -3.54 -10.87
C GLN A 84 -9.77 -4.31 -9.70
N GLU A 85 -9.01 -5.38 -9.99
CA GLU A 85 -8.29 -6.13 -8.96
C GLU A 85 -7.22 -5.28 -8.28
N PHE A 86 -6.46 -4.49 -9.04
CA PHE A 86 -5.47 -3.56 -8.49
C PHE A 86 -6.10 -2.62 -7.46
N ILE A 87 -7.20 -1.96 -7.83
CA ILE A 87 -7.91 -1.03 -6.94
C ILE A 87 -8.55 -1.76 -5.77
N GLY A 88 -9.14 -2.93 -6.02
CA GLY A 88 -9.67 -3.79 -4.98
C GLY A 88 -8.60 -4.19 -3.96
N ASN A 89 -7.39 -4.50 -4.41
CA ASN A 89 -6.25 -4.78 -3.55
C ASN A 89 -5.84 -3.54 -2.72
N VAL A 90 -5.80 -2.34 -3.32
CA VAL A 90 -5.54 -1.08 -2.59
C VAL A 90 -6.56 -0.87 -1.48
N ILE A 91 -7.86 -0.96 -1.80
CA ILE A 91 -8.95 -0.78 -0.84
C ILE A 91 -8.89 -1.87 0.26
N GLY A 92 -8.67 -3.12 -0.14
CA GLY A 92 -8.58 -4.26 0.77
C GLY A 92 -7.46 -4.14 1.79
N LYS A 93 -6.29 -3.58 1.40
CA LYS A 93 -5.14 -3.37 2.32
C LYS A 93 -5.37 -2.23 3.32
N ILE A 94 -6.28 -1.29 3.05
CA ILE A 94 -6.71 -0.29 4.02
C ILE A 94 -7.58 -0.94 5.11
N GLY A 95 -8.38 -1.92 4.72
CA GLY A 95 -9.26 -2.69 5.59
C GLY A 95 -10.67 -2.11 5.70
N GLU A 96 -11.64 -3.02 5.82
CA GLU A 96 -13.07 -2.70 5.85
C GLU A 96 -13.44 -1.67 6.92
N GLU A 97 -13.00 -1.91 8.14
CA GLU A 97 -13.30 -1.06 9.30
C GLU A 97 -12.75 0.36 9.12
N ASN A 98 -11.51 0.47 8.62
CA ASN A 98 -10.89 1.77 8.39
C ASN A 98 -11.60 2.54 7.28
N VAL A 99 -11.91 1.90 6.15
CA VAL A 99 -12.62 2.57 5.04
C VAL A 99 -13.98 3.05 5.53
N ARG A 100 -14.73 2.22 6.24
CA ARG A 100 -16.03 2.59 6.81
C ARG A 100 -15.92 3.77 7.76
N LYS A 101 -14.96 3.73 8.68
CA LYS A 101 -14.66 4.82 9.61
C LYS A 101 -14.36 6.11 8.88
N TYR A 102 -13.50 6.09 7.87
CA TYR A 102 -13.08 7.29 7.15
C TYR A 102 -14.23 7.89 6.34
N VAL A 103 -15.04 7.05 5.67
CA VAL A 103 -16.24 7.53 4.97
C VAL A 103 -17.20 8.19 5.95
N TRP A 104 -17.50 7.52 7.06
CA TRP A 104 -18.41 8.04 8.08
C TRP A 104 -17.91 9.33 8.72
N ASN A 105 -16.66 9.38 9.16
CA ASN A 105 -16.03 10.56 9.72
C ASN A 105 -16.13 11.75 8.76
N HIS A 106 -15.88 11.50 7.47
CA HIS A 106 -15.98 12.56 6.48
C HIS A 106 -17.41 13.10 6.34
N ILE A 107 -18.42 12.23 6.33
CA ILE A 107 -19.82 12.63 6.26
C ILE A 107 -20.18 13.49 7.47
N ILE A 108 -19.85 13.04 8.68
CA ILE A 108 -20.14 13.77 9.91
C ILE A 108 -19.42 15.14 9.94
N LYS A 109 -18.14 15.20 9.56
CA LYS A 109 -17.41 16.49 9.46
C LYS A 109 -18.09 17.43 8.47
N THR A 110 -18.57 16.92 7.34
CA THR A 110 -19.27 17.72 6.31
C THR A 110 -20.59 18.26 6.86
N ILE A 111 -21.39 17.43 7.53
CA ILE A 111 -22.64 17.83 8.19
C ILE A 111 -22.35 18.90 9.26
N GLN A 112 -21.35 18.69 10.10
CA GLN A 112 -20.96 19.64 11.16
C GLN A 112 -20.54 21.01 10.62
N ASN A 113 -19.93 21.05 9.45
CA ASN A 113 -19.41 22.28 8.84
C ASN A 113 -20.41 22.96 7.88
N SER A 114 -21.56 22.34 7.56
CA SER A 114 -22.57 22.92 6.67
C SER A 114 -23.74 23.50 7.47
N PRO A 115 -23.88 24.84 7.54
CA PRO A 115 -25.05 25.48 8.16
C PRO A 115 -26.37 25.07 7.52
N GLU A 116 -26.38 24.89 6.20
CA GLU A 116 -27.58 24.51 5.42
C GLU A 116 -28.06 23.11 5.81
N ILE A 117 -27.17 22.15 5.93
CA ILE A 117 -27.51 20.77 6.34
C ILE A 117 -28.00 20.76 7.80
N LYS A 118 -27.35 21.52 8.67
CA LYS A 118 -27.78 21.64 10.07
C LYS A 118 -29.20 22.19 10.18
N GLU A 119 -29.53 23.23 9.42
CA GLU A 119 -30.89 23.81 9.43
C GLU A 119 -31.93 22.80 8.93
N GLN A 120 -31.60 21.96 7.94
CA GLN A 120 -32.48 20.88 7.47
C GLN A 120 -32.70 19.79 8.53
N LEU A 121 -31.69 19.47 9.33
CA LEU A 121 -31.74 18.45 10.37
C LEU A 121 -32.39 18.95 11.68
N LYS A 122 -32.36 20.26 11.94
CA LYS A 122 -32.86 20.89 13.16
C LYS A 122 -34.28 20.47 13.60
N PRO A 123 -35.29 20.30 12.71
CA PRO A 123 -36.64 19.84 13.09
C PRO A 123 -36.65 18.43 13.68
N TYR A 124 -35.59 17.66 13.47
CA TYR A 124 -35.48 16.26 13.87
C TYR A 124 -34.56 16.05 15.08
N GLU A 125 -33.82 17.08 15.47
CA GLU A 125 -32.87 16.98 16.59
C GLU A 125 -33.57 16.63 17.92
N PRO A 126 -33.10 15.57 18.63
CA PRO A 126 -33.48 15.35 20.02
C PRO A 126 -32.55 16.17 20.92
N ASN A 127 -32.94 17.31 21.45
CA ASN A 127 -32.16 18.14 22.42
C ASN A 127 -30.61 18.19 22.17
N SER A 128 -30.15 18.53 21.03
CA SER A 128 -29.12 17.92 20.21
C SER A 128 -27.79 18.65 20.13
N ALA A 129 -27.51 19.66 20.93
CA ALA A 129 -26.18 20.26 20.97
C ALA A 129 -25.10 19.25 21.44
N VAL A 130 -25.50 18.25 22.22
CA VAL A 130 -24.61 17.27 22.82
C VAL A 130 -24.08 16.25 21.80
N LEU A 131 -24.95 15.75 20.91
CA LEU A 131 -24.58 14.65 20.00
C LEU A 131 -23.47 15.01 19.02
N PHE A 132 -23.56 16.18 18.38
CA PHE A 132 -22.51 16.65 17.47
C PHE A 132 -21.22 17.02 18.20
N ASN A 133 -21.27 17.43 19.46
CA ASN A 133 -20.08 17.74 20.24
C ASN A 133 -19.38 16.45 20.72
N GLU A 134 -20.11 15.43 21.13
CA GLU A 134 -19.55 14.12 21.53
C GLU A 134 -18.89 13.41 20.33
N MET A 135 -19.42 13.58 19.12
CA MET A 135 -18.81 13.06 17.90
C MET A 135 -17.50 13.74 17.55
N LYS A 136 -17.30 15.01 17.93
CA LYS A 136 -16.11 15.79 17.59
C LYS A 136 -14.83 15.24 18.24
N ASP A 137 -14.93 14.71 19.44
CA ASP A 137 -13.78 14.20 20.21
C ASP A 137 -13.39 12.76 19.79
N SER A 138 -14.28 12.01 19.12
CA SER A 138 -14.04 10.66 18.66
C SER A 138 -13.27 10.55 17.33
N LEU A 139 -12.95 11.67 16.69
CA LEU A 139 -12.37 11.72 15.33
C LEU A 139 -10.84 11.73 15.31
N ASN A 140 -10.19 10.97 16.19
CA ASN A 140 -8.75 10.74 16.08
C ASN A 140 -8.48 9.66 15.02
N PRO A 141 -7.75 9.94 13.90
CA PRO A 141 -7.46 8.95 12.86
C PRO A 141 -6.64 7.75 13.36
N TYR A 142 -6.01 7.88 14.51
CA TYR A 142 -5.20 6.83 15.16
C TYR A 142 -5.90 6.14 16.33
N ALA A 143 -7.10 6.58 16.75
CA ALA A 143 -7.84 5.94 17.81
C ALA A 143 -8.44 4.60 17.35
N GLU A 144 -8.46 3.61 18.23
CA GLU A 144 -9.18 2.37 18.00
C GLU A 144 -10.66 2.63 17.72
N VAL A 145 -11.25 1.78 16.87
CA VAL A 145 -12.58 1.93 16.26
C VAL A 145 -13.69 1.85 17.29
N ASN A 146 -13.94 2.91 18.04
CA ASN A 146 -15.11 3.10 18.86
C ASN A 146 -15.96 4.28 18.36
N THR A 147 -16.10 4.41 17.05
CA THR A 147 -16.83 5.53 16.46
C THR A 147 -18.30 5.17 16.29
N THR A 148 -19.17 6.14 16.60
CA THR A 148 -20.60 6.09 16.26
C THR A 148 -20.75 5.77 14.76
N SER A 149 -21.36 4.63 14.46
CA SER A 149 -21.64 4.22 13.08
C SER A 149 -22.87 4.97 12.53
N TYR A 150 -23.03 4.92 11.22
CA TYR A 150 -24.24 5.41 10.55
C TYR A 150 -25.52 4.93 11.26
N LYS A 151 -25.63 3.65 11.58
CA LYS A 151 -26.76 3.08 12.28
C LYS A 151 -26.94 3.62 13.70
N GLN A 152 -25.87 3.65 14.48
CA GLN A 152 -25.91 4.20 15.84
C GLN A 152 -26.35 5.66 15.83
N PHE A 153 -25.89 6.44 14.87
CA PHE A 153 -26.33 7.80 14.68
C PHE A 153 -27.83 7.88 14.37
N LEU A 154 -28.32 7.09 13.42
CA LEU A 154 -29.74 7.02 13.10
C LEU A 154 -30.57 6.62 14.33
N ASP A 155 -30.18 5.57 15.03
CA ASP A 155 -30.89 5.07 16.20
C ASP A 155 -31.07 6.13 17.29
N VAL A 156 -30.05 6.97 17.50
CA VAL A 156 -30.16 8.09 18.45
C VAL A 156 -31.17 9.13 17.98
N PHE A 157 -31.13 9.53 16.71
CA PHE A 157 -32.07 10.50 16.15
C PHE A 157 -33.51 10.01 16.15
N ILE A 158 -33.72 8.75 15.82
CA ILE A 158 -35.08 8.20 15.60
C ILE A 158 -35.71 7.61 16.85
N ARG A 159 -34.95 7.43 17.95
CA ARG A 159 -35.41 6.72 19.17
C ARG A 159 -36.76 7.20 19.69
N ASN A 160 -37.03 8.49 19.61
CA ASN A 160 -38.25 9.13 20.12
C ASN A 160 -39.18 9.63 19.01
N MET A 161 -39.00 9.18 17.77
CA MET A 161 -39.85 9.60 16.64
C MET A 161 -40.97 8.61 16.38
N ASN A 162 -42.14 9.13 16.01
CA ASN A 162 -43.21 8.30 15.45
C ASN A 162 -42.81 7.80 14.05
N LEU A 163 -43.48 6.77 13.55
CA LEU A 163 -43.18 6.11 12.29
C LEU A 163 -43.14 7.07 11.07
N GLN A 164 -44.05 8.05 11.02
CA GLN A 164 -44.10 8.98 9.92
C GLN A 164 -42.93 9.96 9.94
N LYS A 165 -42.55 10.48 11.12
CA LYS A 165 -41.41 11.37 11.29
C LYS A 165 -40.11 10.63 11.03
N LYS A 166 -40.00 9.35 11.47
CA LYS A 166 -38.90 8.47 11.20
C LYS A 166 -38.65 8.30 9.70
N ARG A 167 -39.65 7.93 8.92
CA ARG A 167 -39.50 7.78 7.46
C ARG A 167 -39.02 9.06 6.78
N LYS A 168 -39.60 10.20 7.14
CA LYS A 168 -39.18 11.49 6.59
C LYS A 168 -37.72 11.83 6.93
N PHE A 169 -37.28 11.49 8.15
CA PHE A 169 -35.92 11.68 8.54
C PHE A 169 -34.95 10.73 7.79
N ASP A 170 -35.31 9.45 7.67
CA ASP A 170 -34.50 8.46 6.95
C ASP A 170 -34.32 8.88 5.48
N ASP A 171 -35.40 9.32 4.80
CA ASP A 171 -35.33 9.81 3.43
C ASP A 171 -34.45 11.07 3.32
N LEU A 172 -34.62 12.04 4.21
CA LEU A 172 -33.83 13.27 4.23
C LEU A 172 -32.37 12.97 4.47
N PHE A 173 -32.05 12.15 5.49
CA PHE A 173 -30.68 11.86 5.87
C PHE A 173 -29.96 11.03 4.79
N SER A 174 -30.64 10.05 4.20
CA SER A 174 -30.14 9.30 3.05
C SER A 174 -29.81 10.21 1.88
N ASN A 175 -30.68 11.15 1.55
CA ASN A 175 -30.43 12.13 0.48
C ASN A 175 -29.24 13.05 0.80
N ILE A 176 -29.09 13.51 2.04
CA ILE A 176 -27.95 14.33 2.47
C ILE A 176 -26.66 13.54 2.28
N VAL A 177 -26.59 12.30 2.79
CA VAL A 177 -25.39 11.46 2.70
C VAL A 177 -25.03 11.14 1.26
N GLN A 178 -26.01 10.77 0.43
CA GLN A 178 -25.79 10.50 -1.00
C GLN A 178 -25.31 11.77 -1.75
N THR A 179 -25.83 12.94 -1.40
CA THR A 179 -25.40 14.21 -1.99
C THR A 179 -23.94 14.52 -1.64
N ILE A 180 -23.54 14.34 -0.37
CA ILE A 180 -22.17 14.51 0.07
C ILE A 180 -21.24 13.57 -0.70
N LEU A 181 -21.58 12.27 -0.75
CA LEU A 181 -20.78 11.27 -1.44
C LEU A 181 -20.70 11.55 -2.95
N ASN A 182 -21.79 11.99 -3.57
CA ASN A 182 -21.82 12.29 -5.00
C ASN A 182 -20.89 13.46 -5.36
N VAL A 183 -20.92 14.54 -4.59
CA VAL A 183 -19.99 15.68 -4.77
C VAL A 183 -18.54 15.23 -4.62
N ASP A 184 -18.25 14.41 -3.63
CA ASP A 184 -16.89 13.96 -3.34
C ASP A 184 -16.31 12.96 -4.36
N THR A 185 -17.18 12.21 -5.00
CA THR A 185 -16.83 11.28 -6.07
C THR A 185 -16.87 11.91 -7.47
N ASN A 186 -16.80 13.25 -7.55
CA ASN A 186 -16.88 14.02 -8.79
C ASN A 186 -18.16 13.73 -9.61
N ASN A 187 -19.29 13.63 -8.92
CA ASN A 187 -20.60 13.28 -9.47
C ASN A 187 -20.68 11.87 -10.08
N SER A 188 -19.83 10.96 -9.64
CA SER A 188 -19.93 9.54 -9.97
C SER A 188 -20.99 8.87 -9.10
N THR A 189 -22.24 8.90 -9.55
CA THR A 189 -23.40 8.33 -8.81
C THR A 189 -23.19 6.86 -8.46
N THR A 190 -22.55 6.10 -9.34
CA THR A 190 -22.23 4.69 -9.09
C THR A 190 -21.27 4.53 -7.92
N VAL A 191 -20.17 5.26 -7.91
CA VAL A 191 -19.17 5.19 -6.81
C VAL A 191 -19.79 5.69 -5.51
N ALA A 192 -20.55 6.80 -5.55
CA ALA A 192 -21.26 7.33 -4.39
C ALA A 192 -22.25 6.31 -3.80
N TYR A 193 -23.02 5.63 -4.67
CA TYR A 193 -23.96 4.58 -4.25
C TYR A 193 -23.25 3.42 -3.52
N TYR A 194 -22.13 2.92 -4.04
CA TYR A 194 -21.40 1.84 -3.38
C TYR A 194 -20.89 2.24 -2.01
N PHE A 195 -20.34 3.44 -1.87
CA PHE A 195 -19.89 3.92 -0.55
C PHE A 195 -21.07 4.18 0.40
N TYR A 196 -22.22 4.63 -0.12
CA TYR A 196 -23.44 4.75 0.68
C TYR A 196 -23.91 3.37 1.19
N GLU A 197 -24.08 2.40 0.30
CA GLU A 197 -24.46 1.03 0.66
C GLU A 197 -23.48 0.41 1.67
N PHE A 198 -22.18 0.68 1.49
CA PHE A 198 -21.13 0.17 2.36
C PHE A 198 -21.27 0.67 3.80
N ILE A 199 -21.70 1.91 4.03
CA ILE A 199 -21.84 2.46 5.38
C ILE A 199 -23.23 2.25 5.97
N SER A 200 -24.28 2.16 5.15
CA SER A 200 -25.68 2.12 5.58
C SER A 200 -26.24 0.71 5.77
N ALA A 201 -25.72 -0.29 5.06
CA ALA A 201 -26.28 -1.64 5.07
C ALA A 201 -25.84 -2.45 6.30
N ASP A 202 -26.82 -3.00 7.02
CA ASP A 202 -26.58 -3.90 8.16
C ASP A 202 -26.22 -5.33 7.74
N PHE A 203 -26.93 -5.86 6.75
CA PHE A 203 -26.85 -7.25 6.31
C PHE A 203 -26.16 -7.46 4.96
N GLY A 204 -25.89 -6.40 4.23
CA GLY A 204 -25.26 -6.42 2.91
C GLY A 204 -23.80 -6.00 2.92
N ILE A 205 -23.24 -5.69 4.08
CA ILE A 205 -21.90 -5.11 4.23
C ILE A 205 -20.85 -5.98 3.56
N ASN A 206 -20.84 -7.27 3.88
CA ASN A 206 -19.85 -8.20 3.31
C ASN A 206 -19.94 -8.26 1.78
N LYS A 207 -21.13 -8.24 1.21
CA LYS A 207 -21.31 -8.24 -0.25
C LYS A 207 -20.80 -6.96 -0.90
N THR A 208 -21.04 -5.81 -0.29
CA THR A 208 -20.53 -4.52 -0.82
C THR A 208 -19.02 -4.45 -0.68
N TRP A 209 -18.45 -4.92 0.44
CA TRP A 209 -17.01 -5.01 0.64
C TRP A 209 -16.36 -5.97 -0.35
N GLU A 210 -16.88 -7.17 -0.50
CA GLU A 210 -16.42 -8.12 -1.51
C GLU A 210 -16.50 -7.52 -2.92
N ALA A 211 -17.58 -6.80 -3.20
CA ALA A 211 -17.76 -6.11 -4.45
C ALA A 211 -16.70 -5.04 -4.70
N LEU A 212 -16.36 -4.22 -3.68
CA LEU A 212 -15.32 -3.20 -3.77
C LEU A 212 -13.90 -3.78 -3.87
N THR A 213 -13.65 -4.97 -3.30
CA THR A 213 -12.30 -5.55 -3.19
C THR A 213 -12.02 -6.69 -4.16
N SER A 214 -13.06 -7.35 -4.73
CA SER A 214 -12.87 -8.53 -5.59
C SER A 214 -12.59 -8.21 -7.06
N GLY A 215 -12.71 -6.96 -7.47
CA GLY A 215 -12.60 -6.58 -8.90
C GLY A 215 -13.72 -7.12 -9.80
N LYS A 216 -14.80 -7.69 -9.22
CA LYS A 216 -15.87 -8.34 -9.99
C LYS A 216 -17.08 -7.45 -10.28
N LEU A 217 -17.01 -6.17 -9.93
CA LEU A 217 -18.10 -5.23 -10.15
C LEU A 217 -18.12 -4.73 -11.59
N LYS A 218 -18.85 -5.41 -12.46
CA LYS A 218 -19.10 -4.91 -13.83
C LYS A 218 -19.65 -3.47 -13.87
N GLN A 219 -20.36 -3.05 -12.82
CA GLN A 219 -20.92 -1.70 -12.70
C GLN A 219 -19.86 -0.64 -12.36
N MET A 220 -18.66 -1.05 -11.95
CA MET A 220 -17.53 -0.16 -11.68
C MET A 220 -16.60 0.01 -12.89
N ASP A 221 -16.87 -0.71 -14.00
CA ASP A 221 -16.05 -0.61 -15.19
C ASP A 221 -15.95 0.85 -15.67
N GLY A 222 -14.73 1.35 -15.76
CA GLY A 222 -14.43 2.75 -16.11
C GLY A 222 -14.61 3.76 -14.96
N LYS A 223 -14.89 3.32 -13.72
CA LYS A 223 -15.04 4.16 -12.52
C LYS A 223 -13.95 3.95 -11.48
N GLU A 224 -12.99 3.13 -11.79
CA GLU A 224 -11.89 2.75 -10.89
C GLU A 224 -11.08 3.97 -10.46
N ALA A 225 -10.86 4.87 -11.40
CA ALA A 225 -10.14 6.11 -11.15
C ALA A 225 -10.84 7.01 -10.12
N GLU A 226 -12.17 7.13 -10.20
CA GLU A 226 -12.97 7.89 -9.24
C GLU A 226 -12.97 7.23 -7.85
N ALA A 227 -13.07 5.89 -7.79
CA ALA A 227 -13.06 5.16 -6.53
C ALA A 227 -11.75 5.35 -5.76
N ILE A 228 -10.61 5.19 -6.43
CA ILE A 228 -9.31 5.35 -5.78
C ILE A 228 -9.01 6.82 -5.43
N ARG A 229 -9.45 7.76 -6.28
CA ARG A 229 -9.37 9.20 -5.95
C ARG A 229 -10.13 9.52 -4.68
N TYR A 230 -11.33 8.98 -4.53
CA TYR A 230 -12.12 9.18 -3.33
C TYR A 230 -11.42 8.62 -2.09
N ILE A 231 -10.87 7.40 -2.18
CA ILE A 231 -10.09 6.79 -1.09
C ILE A 231 -8.89 7.65 -0.70
N VAL A 232 -8.09 8.13 -1.66
CA VAL A 232 -6.95 9.01 -1.38
C VAL A 232 -7.40 10.31 -0.71
N LYS A 233 -8.51 10.87 -1.18
CA LYS A 233 -9.14 12.07 -0.59
C LYS A 233 -9.56 11.84 0.86
N LEU A 234 -10.16 10.68 1.16
CA LEU A 234 -10.52 10.29 2.53
C LEU A 234 -9.30 10.21 3.43
N LEU A 235 -8.24 9.53 2.98
CA LEU A 235 -7.00 9.41 3.76
C LEU A 235 -6.41 10.79 4.08
N LYS A 236 -6.36 11.70 3.10
CA LYS A 236 -5.87 13.08 3.33
C LYS A 236 -6.75 13.85 4.32
N ARG A 237 -8.07 13.68 4.26
CA ARG A 237 -9.02 14.31 5.21
C ARG A 237 -8.92 13.75 6.62
N GLU A 238 -8.44 12.54 6.78
CA GLU A 238 -8.12 11.95 8.08
C GLU A 238 -6.75 12.38 8.63
N GLY A 239 -6.05 13.29 7.95
CA GLY A 239 -4.81 13.89 8.41
C GLY A 239 -3.54 13.21 7.90
N PHE A 240 -3.66 12.23 7.00
CA PHE A 240 -2.49 11.68 6.32
C PHE A 240 -1.98 12.66 5.25
N THR A 241 -0.70 13.01 5.33
CA THR A 241 -0.11 14.02 4.43
C THR A 241 0.21 13.46 3.05
N HIS A 242 0.61 12.20 2.98
CA HIS A 242 1.01 11.50 1.76
C HIS A 242 0.42 10.10 1.72
N VAL A 243 0.16 9.59 0.52
CA VAL A 243 -0.23 8.21 0.29
C VAL A 243 0.82 7.54 -0.58
N PHE A 244 1.44 6.48 -0.06
CA PHE A 244 2.41 5.66 -0.77
C PHE A 244 1.80 4.29 -1.07
N ILE A 245 1.86 3.88 -2.33
CA ILE A 245 1.49 2.54 -2.77
C ILE A 245 2.76 1.84 -3.24
N LEU A 246 3.11 0.77 -2.53
CA LEU A 246 4.26 -0.08 -2.82
C LEU A 246 3.74 -1.35 -3.51
N VAL A 247 4.17 -1.60 -4.73
CA VAL A 247 3.65 -2.69 -5.58
C VAL A 247 4.75 -3.69 -5.85
N ASP A 248 4.60 -4.89 -5.34
CA ASP A 248 5.48 -6.01 -5.63
C ASP A 248 4.95 -6.85 -6.81
N GLU A 249 5.78 -7.70 -7.35
CA GLU A 249 5.47 -8.61 -8.47
C GLU A 249 4.80 -7.92 -9.67
N PHE A 250 5.20 -6.66 -9.96
CA PHE A 250 4.64 -5.91 -11.08
C PHE A 250 4.90 -6.58 -12.43
N GLU A 251 5.86 -7.50 -12.49
CA GLU A 251 6.12 -8.38 -13.62
C GLU A 251 4.94 -9.25 -14.02
N ASP A 252 4.00 -9.54 -13.13
CA ASP A 252 2.82 -10.36 -13.44
C ASP A 252 1.96 -9.74 -14.55
N LEU A 253 1.99 -8.41 -14.69
CA LEU A 253 1.35 -7.70 -15.80
C LEU A 253 1.89 -8.14 -17.17
N THR A 254 3.16 -8.55 -17.25
CA THR A 254 3.84 -8.94 -18.50
C THR A 254 4.13 -10.43 -18.59
N ALA A 255 3.82 -11.22 -17.57
CA ALA A 255 4.21 -12.64 -17.45
C ALA A 255 3.47 -13.60 -18.40
N GLY A 256 2.59 -13.12 -19.26
CA GLY A 256 1.83 -13.96 -20.21
C GLY A 256 0.67 -14.76 -19.58
N ARG A 257 0.32 -14.46 -18.32
CA ARG A 257 -0.84 -15.06 -17.64
C ARG A 257 -2.18 -14.47 -18.13
N LEU A 258 -2.13 -13.27 -18.70
CA LEU A 258 -3.28 -12.56 -19.24
C LEU A 258 -3.38 -12.81 -20.75
N SER A 259 -4.60 -12.91 -21.29
CA SER A 259 -4.81 -12.81 -22.72
C SER A 259 -4.35 -11.43 -23.22
N LYS A 260 -3.99 -11.32 -24.50
CA LYS A 260 -3.54 -10.06 -25.08
C LYS A 260 -4.54 -8.91 -24.84
N ALA A 261 -5.84 -9.18 -25.05
CA ALA A 261 -6.89 -8.19 -24.83
C ALA A 261 -7.00 -7.74 -23.36
N GLN A 262 -6.86 -8.66 -22.39
CA GLN A 262 -6.85 -8.33 -20.97
C GLN A 262 -5.62 -7.49 -20.60
N GLN A 263 -4.45 -7.87 -21.11
CA GLN A 263 -3.21 -7.14 -20.90
C GLN A 263 -3.27 -5.72 -21.46
N ASP A 264 -3.72 -5.57 -22.70
CA ASP A 264 -3.85 -4.26 -23.37
C ASP A 264 -4.83 -3.35 -22.61
N ASN A 265 -5.97 -3.91 -22.17
CA ASN A 265 -6.96 -3.18 -21.38
C ASN A 265 -6.41 -2.76 -20.03
N TYR A 266 -5.71 -3.65 -19.32
CA TYR A 266 -5.11 -3.33 -18.02
C TYR A 266 -4.04 -2.23 -18.15
N ILE A 267 -3.11 -2.38 -19.10
CA ILE A 267 -2.07 -1.40 -19.41
C ILE A 267 -2.68 -0.03 -19.74
N HIS A 268 -3.72 -0.01 -20.57
CA HIS A 268 -4.42 1.23 -20.95
C HIS A 268 -5.03 1.92 -19.73
N ASN A 269 -5.80 1.18 -18.93
CA ASN A 269 -6.48 1.73 -17.76
C ASN A 269 -5.49 2.16 -16.66
N LEU A 270 -4.42 1.40 -16.44
CA LEU A 270 -3.37 1.77 -15.50
C LEU A 270 -2.67 3.07 -15.94
N ARG A 271 -2.40 3.23 -17.23
CA ARG A 271 -1.85 4.48 -17.76
C ARG A 271 -2.79 5.66 -17.50
N ILE A 272 -4.08 5.51 -17.80
CA ILE A 272 -5.08 6.55 -17.52
C ILE A 272 -5.09 6.90 -16.03
N LEU A 273 -5.08 5.89 -15.17
CA LEU A 273 -5.03 6.07 -13.72
C LEU A 273 -3.81 6.89 -13.30
N LEU A 274 -2.62 6.57 -13.81
CA LEU A 274 -1.38 7.28 -13.50
C LEU A 274 -1.36 8.72 -14.06
N ASP A 275 -1.98 8.96 -15.23
CA ASP A 275 -2.06 10.28 -15.84
C ASP A 275 -3.04 11.23 -15.12
N GLN A 276 -4.13 10.67 -14.59
CA GLN A 276 -5.21 11.45 -13.98
C GLN A 276 -5.01 11.72 -12.49
N HIS A 277 -4.19 10.90 -11.81
CA HIS A 277 -4.05 10.93 -10.36
C HIS A 277 -2.62 11.18 -9.93
N ARG A 278 -2.34 12.41 -9.52
CA ARG A 278 -1.03 12.86 -9.04
C ARG A 278 -0.98 13.06 -7.51
N GLU A 279 -1.94 12.47 -6.80
CA GLU A 279 -2.11 12.69 -5.35
C GLU A 279 -1.45 11.61 -4.49
N TRP A 280 -0.74 10.68 -5.09
CA TRP A 280 -0.06 9.56 -4.43
C TRP A 280 1.36 9.34 -4.97
N CYS A 281 2.15 8.62 -4.20
CA CYS A 281 3.49 8.18 -4.59
C CYS A 281 3.46 6.67 -4.87
N LEU A 282 4.12 6.23 -5.93
CA LEU A 282 4.16 4.83 -6.34
C LEU A 282 5.58 4.31 -6.36
N LEU A 283 5.79 3.12 -5.77
CA LEU A 283 7.06 2.41 -5.84
C LEU A 283 6.80 0.99 -6.32
N PHE A 284 7.22 0.70 -7.54
CA PHE A 284 7.05 -0.60 -8.18
C PHE A 284 8.30 -1.46 -7.99
N ALA A 285 8.12 -2.78 -7.93
CA ALA A 285 9.20 -3.74 -8.06
C ALA A 285 8.97 -4.61 -9.31
N ILE A 286 9.99 -4.71 -10.16
CA ILE A 286 9.93 -5.43 -11.44
C ILE A 286 11.28 -6.09 -11.74
N ASN A 287 11.27 -7.21 -12.45
CA ASN A 287 12.50 -7.77 -12.98
C ASN A 287 12.91 -7.13 -14.32
N PRO A 288 14.20 -7.16 -14.71
CA PRO A 288 14.69 -6.52 -15.93
C PRO A 288 13.98 -6.99 -17.20
N HIS A 289 13.72 -8.29 -17.32
CA HIS A 289 13.08 -8.87 -18.48
C HIS A 289 11.62 -8.43 -18.67
N ALA A 290 10.87 -8.38 -17.55
CA ALA A 290 9.51 -7.86 -17.58
C ALA A 290 9.47 -6.36 -17.89
N LEU A 291 10.48 -5.62 -17.44
CA LEU A 291 10.64 -4.21 -17.78
C LEU A 291 10.86 -3.99 -19.27
N GLU A 292 11.76 -4.75 -19.90
CA GLU A 292 11.97 -4.71 -21.36
C GLU A 292 10.68 -5.03 -22.12
N ARG A 293 9.94 -6.05 -21.68
CA ARG A 293 8.63 -6.37 -22.25
C ARG A 293 7.63 -5.21 -22.09
N LEU A 294 7.59 -4.56 -20.93
CA LEU A 294 6.71 -3.42 -20.70
C LEU A 294 7.04 -2.26 -21.63
N GLN A 295 8.33 -2.00 -21.87
CA GLN A 295 8.80 -0.97 -22.81
C GLN A 295 8.35 -1.25 -24.26
N VAL A 296 8.31 -2.52 -24.66
CA VAL A 296 7.82 -2.93 -25.99
C VAL A 296 6.29 -2.86 -26.06
N LEU A 297 5.59 -3.36 -25.02
CA LEU A 297 4.13 -3.43 -24.99
C LEU A 297 3.48 -2.05 -24.87
N SER A 298 4.03 -1.19 -24.05
CA SER A 298 3.51 0.16 -23.82
C SER A 298 4.60 1.15 -23.41
N PRO A 299 5.33 1.73 -24.38
CA PRO A 299 6.29 2.79 -24.08
C PRO A 299 5.72 3.90 -23.19
N PRO A 300 4.48 4.39 -23.43
CA PRO A 300 3.91 5.43 -22.59
C PRO A 300 3.69 5.03 -21.11
N LEU A 301 3.35 3.77 -20.82
CA LEU A 301 3.25 3.30 -19.43
C LEU A 301 4.66 3.13 -18.83
N ALA A 302 5.59 2.56 -19.61
CA ALA A 302 6.98 2.42 -19.16
C ALA A 302 7.58 3.76 -18.74
N ASP A 303 7.38 4.82 -19.52
CA ASP A 303 7.86 6.17 -19.20
C ASP A 303 7.30 6.69 -17.87
N ARG A 304 6.06 6.35 -17.54
CA ARG A 304 5.43 6.79 -16.28
C ARG A 304 5.91 6.03 -15.06
N VAL A 305 6.13 4.73 -15.18
CA VAL A 305 6.63 3.90 -14.07
C VAL A 305 8.14 4.02 -13.90
N LEU A 306 8.87 4.41 -14.95
CA LEU A 306 10.32 4.53 -14.97
C LEU A 306 10.85 5.95 -14.72
N VAL A 307 10.03 6.88 -14.23
CA VAL A 307 10.48 8.25 -13.92
C VAL A 307 11.76 8.23 -13.08
N ARG A 308 11.87 7.29 -12.16
CA ARG A 308 13.11 7.03 -11.41
C ARG A 308 13.36 5.53 -11.32
N ARG A 309 14.49 5.08 -11.86
CA ARG A 309 14.93 3.70 -11.80
C ARG A 309 15.92 3.51 -10.66
N ILE A 310 15.63 2.57 -9.77
CA ILE A 310 16.50 2.14 -8.67
C ILE A 310 16.91 0.69 -8.96
N VAL A 311 18.18 0.47 -9.22
CA VAL A 311 18.68 -0.86 -9.60
C VAL A 311 19.24 -1.56 -8.36
N ILE A 312 18.86 -2.81 -8.17
CA ILE A 312 19.50 -3.70 -7.20
C ILE A 312 20.64 -4.40 -7.95
N ASP A 313 21.85 -3.99 -7.62
CA ASP A 313 23.07 -4.62 -8.13
C ASP A 313 23.31 -5.98 -7.45
N ASN A 314 24.08 -6.84 -8.08
CA ASN A 314 24.55 -8.07 -7.48
C ASN A 314 25.47 -7.76 -6.29
N LEU A 315 25.42 -8.61 -5.26
CA LEU A 315 26.19 -8.41 -4.04
C LEU A 315 27.69 -8.42 -4.30
N SER A 316 28.41 -7.47 -3.72
CA SER A 316 29.87 -7.49 -3.57
C SER A 316 30.29 -8.46 -2.48
N ASN A 317 31.59 -8.82 -2.41
CA ASN A 317 32.14 -9.67 -1.35
C ASN A 317 31.84 -9.11 0.06
N GLU A 318 31.96 -7.81 0.23
CA GLU A 318 31.68 -7.13 1.50
C GLU A 318 30.19 -7.19 1.86
N GLU A 319 29.31 -7.03 0.89
CA GLU A 319 27.86 -7.15 1.12
C GLU A 319 27.46 -8.59 1.44
N VAL A 320 28.08 -9.61 0.84
CA VAL A 320 27.88 -11.03 1.22
C VAL A 320 28.29 -11.25 2.68
N LYS A 321 29.45 -10.73 3.12
CA LYS A 321 29.87 -10.79 4.53
C LYS A 321 28.85 -10.13 5.45
N ASN A 322 28.37 -8.95 5.09
CA ASN A 322 27.38 -8.20 5.86
C ASN A 322 26.04 -8.96 5.96
N VAL A 323 25.60 -9.59 4.85
CA VAL A 323 24.41 -10.43 4.83
C VAL A 323 24.56 -11.58 5.82
N TYR A 324 25.64 -12.35 5.74
CA TYR A 324 25.89 -13.50 6.62
C TYR A 324 26.00 -13.09 8.09
N THR A 325 26.76 -12.04 8.38
CA THR A 325 26.88 -11.51 9.75
C THR A 325 25.52 -11.09 10.30
N THR A 326 24.68 -10.46 9.47
CA THR A 326 23.34 -10.03 9.88
C THR A 326 22.44 -11.24 10.20
N TYR A 327 22.43 -12.26 9.34
CA TYR A 327 21.62 -13.46 9.58
C TYR A 327 22.12 -14.27 10.79
N LEU A 328 23.42 -14.41 10.97
CA LEU A 328 24.02 -15.06 12.14
C LEU A 328 23.69 -14.29 13.43
N SER A 329 23.67 -12.97 13.39
CA SER A 329 23.25 -12.17 14.54
C SER A 329 21.81 -12.43 14.97
N PHE A 330 20.91 -12.70 14.03
CA PHE A 330 19.53 -13.13 14.34
C PHE A 330 19.48 -14.49 15.02
N ALA A 331 20.38 -15.39 14.66
CA ALA A 331 20.58 -16.67 15.33
C ALA A 331 21.33 -16.57 16.67
N LYS A 332 21.62 -15.34 17.13
CA LYS A 332 22.42 -15.05 18.35
C LYS A 332 23.87 -15.60 18.30
N TYR A 333 24.40 -15.81 17.11
CA TYR A 333 25.80 -16.18 16.93
C TYR A 333 26.67 -14.94 17.19
N GLN A 334 27.60 -15.06 18.14
CA GLN A 334 28.42 -13.92 18.62
C GLN A 334 29.92 -14.07 18.25
N ARG A 335 30.25 -15.07 17.47
CA ARG A 335 31.64 -15.29 17.02
C ARG A 335 31.89 -14.61 15.68
N GLU A 336 33.15 -14.57 15.27
CA GLU A 336 33.54 -14.12 13.93
C GLU A 336 32.88 -14.99 12.84
N LEU A 337 32.73 -14.42 11.65
CA LEU A 337 32.19 -15.12 10.50
C LEU A 337 33.07 -16.35 10.18
N PRO A 338 32.55 -17.55 10.10
CA PRO A 338 33.35 -18.76 9.93
C PRO A 338 33.93 -18.95 8.52
N PHE A 339 33.60 -18.08 7.57
CA PHE A 339 34.06 -18.14 6.18
C PHE A 339 35.36 -17.33 6.01
N THR A 340 36.33 -17.92 5.27
CA THR A 340 37.49 -17.16 4.81
C THR A 340 37.11 -16.17 3.68
N ASP A 341 37.99 -15.23 3.38
CA ASP A 341 37.75 -14.23 2.33
C ASP A 341 37.65 -14.88 0.95
N GLU A 342 38.47 -15.88 0.68
CA GLU A 342 38.45 -16.68 -0.56
C GLU A 342 37.17 -17.51 -0.69
N ALA A 343 36.68 -18.04 0.43
CA ALA A 343 35.37 -18.75 0.46
C ALA A 343 34.22 -17.82 0.13
N ILE A 344 34.17 -16.60 0.68
CA ILE A 344 33.18 -15.57 0.37
C ILE A 344 33.24 -15.17 -1.10
N GLU A 345 34.43 -14.95 -1.65
CA GLU A 345 34.57 -14.62 -3.06
C GLU A 345 34.04 -15.74 -3.96
N TYR A 346 34.40 -16.98 -3.68
CA TYR A 346 33.90 -18.13 -4.43
C TYR A 346 32.38 -18.27 -4.35
N ILE A 347 31.79 -18.14 -3.15
CA ILE A 347 30.32 -18.19 -2.99
C ILE A 347 29.67 -17.08 -3.81
N ARG A 348 30.18 -15.85 -3.77
CA ARG A 348 29.67 -14.72 -4.54
C ARG A 348 29.71 -15.00 -6.04
N GLU A 349 30.87 -15.48 -6.54
CA GLU A 349 31.05 -15.76 -7.96
C GLU A 349 30.14 -16.89 -8.46
N ALA A 350 30.12 -18.00 -7.76
CA ALA A 350 29.29 -19.15 -8.12
C ALA A 350 27.77 -18.87 -8.05
N ASN A 351 27.37 -17.85 -7.32
CA ASN A 351 25.97 -17.43 -7.19
C ASN A 351 25.66 -16.11 -7.93
N ASP A 352 26.57 -15.59 -8.75
CA ASP A 352 26.44 -14.30 -9.43
C ASP A 352 26.12 -13.13 -8.48
N GLY A 353 26.48 -13.24 -7.21
CA GLY A 353 26.08 -12.27 -6.17
C GLY A 353 24.58 -12.15 -5.93
N ASN A 354 23.79 -13.12 -6.35
CA ASN A 354 22.33 -13.11 -6.14
C ASN A 354 21.99 -13.42 -4.69
N LEU A 355 21.31 -12.50 -4.01
CA LEU A 355 21.01 -12.59 -2.57
C LEU A 355 20.37 -13.92 -2.16
N ARG A 356 19.36 -14.40 -2.92
CA ARG A 356 18.65 -15.64 -2.60
C ARG A 356 19.55 -16.86 -2.73
N ARG A 357 20.38 -16.92 -3.81
CA ARG A 357 21.30 -18.03 -4.03
C ARG A 357 22.40 -18.03 -2.96
N VAL A 358 22.98 -16.86 -2.65
CA VAL A 358 23.97 -16.68 -1.59
C VAL A 358 23.43 -17.16 -0.24
N LEU A 359 22.20 -16.81 0.12
CA LEU A 359 21.57 -17.27 1.36
C LEU A 359 21.31 -18.79 1.38
N LYS A 360 20.88 -19.37 0.26
CA LYS A 360 20.70 -20.82 0.14
C LYS A 360 22.01 -21.56 0.25
N SER A 361 23.09 -21.05 -0.37
CA SER A 361 24.43 -21.61 -0.23
C SER A 361 24.89 -21.57 1.21
N ALA A 362 24.69 -20.43 1.91
CA ALA A 362 25.05 -20.32 3.32
C ALA A 362 24.35 -21.37 4.18
N TYR A 363 23.06 -21.55 3.98
CA TYR A 363 22.29 -22.53 4.74
C TYR A 363 22.86 -23.96 4.56
N ALA A 364 23.05 -24.39 3.32
CA ALA A 364 23.61 -25.70 3.02
C ALA A 364 25.04 -25.90 3.56
N LEU A 365 25.88 -24.86 3.45
CA LEU A 365 27.25 -24.91 3.97
C LEU A 365 27.27 -24.98 5.50
N PHE A 366 26.39 -24.29 6.21
CA PHE A 366 26.29 -24.41 7.67
C PHE A 366 25.78 -25.79 8.10
N GLU A 367 24.85 -26.39 7.37
CA GLU A 367 24.44 -27.78 7.63
C GLU A 367 25.61 -28.76 7.43
N ALA A 368 26.30 -28.67 6.28
CA ALA A 368 27.46 -29.52 6.01
C ALA A 368 28.59 -29.33 7.06
N ALA A 369 28.85 -28.09 7.48
CA ALA A 369 29.84 -27.79 8.51
C ALA A 369 29.47 -28.39 9.88
N ALA A 370 28.19 -28.34 10.24
CA ALA A 370 27.70 -28.95 11.47
C ALA A 370 27.87 -30.49 11.45
N ASP A 371 27.52 -31.13 10.33
CA ASP A 371 27.66 -32.58 10.15
C ASP A 371 29.11 -33.06 10.18
N GLN A 372 30.01 -32.28 9.54
CA GLN A 372 31.44 -32.58 9.46
C GLN A 372 32.24 -32.04 10.65
N ARG A 373 31.59 -31.28 11.55
CA ARG A 373 32.19 -30.62 12.71
C ARG A 373 33.32 -29.63 12.32
N GLU A 374 33.15 -28.98 11.17
CA GLU A 374 34.10 -28.00 10.67
C GLU A 374 33.86 -26.63 11.28
N ALA A 375 34.87 -26.00 11.82
CA ALA A 375 34.77 -24.70 12.49
C ALA A 375 35.08 -23.51 11.57
N THR A 376 35.88 -23.73 10.52
CA THR A 376 36.29 -22.72 9.54
C THR A 376 35.95 -23.21 8.15
N LEU A 377 35.22 -22.41 7.41
CA LEU A 377 34.74 -22.72 6.07
C LEU A 377 35.67 -22.02 5.06
N ASP A 378 36.70 -22.72 4.66
CA ASP A 378 37.60 -22.26 3.61
C ASP A 378 37.05 -22.52 2.21
N LYS A 379 37.81 -22.13 1.19
CA LYS A 379 37.40 -22.28 -0.21
C LYS A 379 37.22 -23.75 -0.59
N ASP A 380 38.10 -24.64 -0.18
CA ASP A 380 38.08 -26.06 -0.54
C ASP A 380 36.85 -26.75 0.06
N PHE A 381 36.51 -26.39 1.32
CA PHE A 381 35.28 -26.85 1.97
C PHE A 381 34.02 -26.39 1.20
N VAL A 382 34.01 -25.10 0.79
CA VAL A 382 32.90 -24.51 0.07
C VAL A 382 32.75 -25.13 -1.30
N GLU A 383 33.82 -25.31 -2.06
CA GLU A 383 33.78 -25.96 -3.38
C GLU A 383 33.23 -27.39 -3.31
N THR A 384 33.54 -28.13 -2.25
CA THR A 384 33.12 -29.51 -2.06
C THR A 384 31.66 -29.65 -1.64
N ASN A 385 31.16 -28.70 -0.84
CA ASN A 385 29.87 -28.86 -0.15
C ASN A 385 28.76 -27.88 -0.66
N MET A 386 29.11 -26.91 -1.51
CA MET A 386 28.13 -25.94 -1.99
C MET A 386 27.22 -26.54 -3.06
N PRO A 387 25.87 -26.43 -2.89
CA PRO A 387 24.94 -26.91 -3.90
C PRO A 387 24.99 -26.03 -5.16
N THR A 388 24.81 -26.66 -6.32
CA THR A 388 24.55 -25.97 -7.61
C THR A 388 23.07 -25.59 -7.71
N PHE A 389 22.77 -24.30 -7.98
CA PHE A 389 21.41 -23.79 -8.10
C PHE A 389 21.06 -23.35 -9.52
#